data_86b4c6d5d03b0890dce6707470472a14
#
_entry.id   86b4c6d5d03b0890dce6707470472a14
#
_cell.length_a   1.000
_cell.length_b   1.000
_cell.length_c   1.000
_cell.angle_alpha   90.00
_cell.angle_beta   90.00
_cell.angle_gamma   90.00
#
_symmetry.space_group_name_H-M   'P 1'
#
loop_
_entity.id
_entity.type
_entity.pdbx_description
1 polymer ?
#
loop_
_entity_poly.entity_id
_entity_poly.type
_entity_poly.pdbx_seq_one_letter_code
_entity_poly.pdbx_strand_id
1 'polypeptide(L)'
;MVQVSSLEPRDVTRFMAQYTADWVSTSIRVVCTSLRSYFTFKASRGEQTAALIAVLPRVAQWRLAGLPKQLSSEEVKQLLGAFDRRSATGRRDYAITRCLLDLGLRRTEVARQQLEDVDWCAGTLNIRSKGKRIDVLPLPKITGRAIVQYLQDGRP
;
A
#
# COMPACT_ATOMS: atom_id res chain seq x y z
N MET A 1 -16.78 22.48 -19.71
CA MET A 1 -15.47 22.42 -19.04
C MET A 1 -15.33 23.67 -18.20
N VAL A 2 -15.29 23.59 -16.87
CA VAL A 2 -15.17 24.76 -15.99
C VAL A 2 -13.76 25.33 -16.13
N GLN A 3 -13.63 26.59 -16.48
CA GLN A 3 -12.34 27.29 -16.54
C GLN A 3 -11.89 27.66 -15.12
N VAL A 4 -10.61 27.50 -14.81
CA VAL A 4 -10.06 27.85 -13.47
C VAL A 4 -10.24 29.33 -13.17
N SER A 5 -10.24 30.17 -14.21
CA SER A 5 -10.50 31.61 -14.11
C SER A 5 -11.90 31.98 -13.58
N SER A 6 -12.85 31.02 -13.58
CA SER A 6 -14.18 31.23 -13.02
C SER A 6 -14.35 30.71 -11.59
N LEU A 7 -13.31 30.06 -11.02
CA LEU A 7 -13.34 29.56 -9.65
C LEU A 7 -13.02 30.66 -8.66
N GLU A 8 -13.82 30.75 -7.61
CA GLU A 8 -13.57 31.62 -6.47
C GLU A 8 -13.08 30.83 -5.25
N PRO A 9 -12.36 31.45 -4.32
CA PRO A 9 -11.93 30.81 -3.06
C PRO A 9 -13.05 30.09 -2.31
N ARG A 10 -14.26 30.65 -2.32
CA ARG A 10 -15.46 30.04 -1.70
C ARG A 10 -15.84 28.68 -2.31
N ASP A 11 -15.57 28.48 -3.61
CA ASP A 11 -15.91 27.21 -4.27
C ASP A 11 -14.96 26.11 -3.82
N VAL A 12 -13.68 26.42 -3.66
CA VAL A 12 -12.69 25.50 -3.10
C VAL A 12 -13.01 25.15 -1.65
N THR A 13 -13.37 26.17 -0.84
CA THR A 13 -13.77 25.95 0.55
C THR A 13 -15.01 25.09 0.66
N ARG A 14 -16.04 25.38 -0.18
CA ARG A 14 -17.28 24.58 -0.24
C ARG A 14 -17.00 23.14 -0.64
N PHE A 15 -16.19 22.93 -1.68
CA PHE A 15 -15.78 21.60 -2.12
C PHE A 15 -15.09 20.84 -0.98
N MET A 16 -14.13 21.45 -0.30
CA MET A 16 -13.45 20.81 0.82
C MET A 16 -14.42 20.46 1.95
N ALA A 17 -15.31 21.38 2.34
CA ALA A 17 -16.28 21.13 3.41
C ALA A 17 -17.29 20.03 3.06
N GLN A 18 -17.79 20.02 1.82
CA GLN A 18 -18.84 19.11 1.40
C GLN A 18 -18.36 17.70 1.11
N TYR A 19 -17.20 17.56 0.46
CA TYR A 19 -16.74 16.26 -0.05
C TYR A 19 -15.67 15.58 0.82
N THR A 20 -15.07 16.29 1.76
CA THR A 20 -14.01 15.71 2.61
C THR A 20 -14.39 15.61 4.09
N ALA A 21 -15.63 15.91 4.47
CA ALA A 21 -16.09 15.91 5.86
C ALA A 21 -15.80 14.58 6.59
N ASP A 22 -16.07 13.46 5.91
CA ASP A 22 -15.92 12.11 6.47
C ASP A 22 -14.58 11.44 6.09
N TRP A 23 -13.67 12.19 5.48
CA TRP A 23 -12.42 11.61 5.00
C TRP A 23 -11.35 11.60 6.08
N VAL A 24 -10.50 10.57 6.04
CA VAL A 24 -9.32 10.53 6.89
C VAL A 24 -8.30 11.60 6.46
N SER A 25 -7.58 12.16 7.43
CA SER A 25 -6.62 13.28 7.24
C SER A 25 -5.60 13.03 6.12
N THR A 26 -5.17 11.76 5.92
CA THR A 26 -4.26 11.39 4.83
C THR A 26 -4.87 11.60 3.46
N SER A 27 -6.14 11.26 3.26
CA SER A 27 -6.86 11.45 1.99
C SER A 27 -7.09 12.94 1.72
N ILE A 28 -7.50 13.71 2.73
CA ILE A 28 -7.65 15.17 2.63
C ILE A 28 -6.33 15.81 2.20
N ARG A 29 -5.21 15.38 2.80
CA ARG A 29 -3.87 15.87 2.43
C ARG A 29 -3.51 15.59 0.98
N VAL A 30 -3.82 14.39 0.48
CA VAL A 30 -3.56 14.03 -0.94
C VAL A 30 -4.32 14.99 -1.85
N VAL A 31 -5.60 15.23 -1.59
CA VAL A 31 -6.42 16.16 -2.39
C VAL A 31 -5.86 17.58 -2.30
N CYS A 32 -5.55 18.09 -1.11
CA CYS A 32 -4.96 19.42 -0.95
C CYS A 32 -3.62 19.56 -1.70
N THR A 33 -2.78 18.53 -1.67
CA THR A 33 -1.50 18.53 -2.40
C THR A 33 -1.72 18.52 -3.90
N SER A 34 -2.65 17.71 -4.41
CA SER A 34 -2.99 17.64 -5.83
C SER A 34 -3.56 18.97 -6.32
N LEU A 35 -4.48 19.58 -5.57
CA LEU A 35 -5.05 20.88 -5.91
C LEU A 35 -3.98 21.99 -5.89
N ARG A 36 -3.08 22.01 -4.89
CA ARG A 36 -1.96 22.97 -4.89
C ARG A 36 -1.07 22.82 -6.11
N SER A 37 -0.67 21.59 -6.45
CA SER A 37 0.14 21.32 -7.63
C SER A 37 -0.55 21.78 -8.91
N TYR A 38 -1.85 21.50 -9.03
CA TYR A 38 -2.65 21.92 -10.18
C TYR A 38 -2.75 23.45 -10.28
N PHE A 39 -3.09 24.15 -9.20
CA PHE A 39 -3.19 25.61 -9.20
C PHE A 39 -1.83 26.26 -9.39
N THR A 40 -0.73 25.70 -8.87
CA THR A 40 0.62 26.19 -9.13
C THR A 40 0.98 26.04 -10.62
N PHE A 41 0.62 24.92 -11.23
CA PHE A 41 0.79 24.73 -12.67
C PHE A 41 -0.03 25.76 -13.47
N LYS A 42 -1.28 26.04 -13.08
CA LYS A 42 -2.09 27.06 -13.74
C LYS A 42 -1.52 28.46 -13.57
N ALA A 43 -0.97 28.78 -12.38
CA ALA A 43 -0.25 30.03 -12.13
C ALA A 43 0.95 30.21 -13.07
N SER A 44 1.73 29.16 -13.31
CA SER A 44 2.86 29.20 -14.25
C SER A 44 2.43 29.48 -15.71
N ARG A 45 1.13 29.30 -15.99
CA ARG A 45 0.52 29.62 -17.27
C ARG A 45 -0.18 30.98 -17.32
N GLY A 46 0.05 31.81 -16.30
CA GLY A 46 -0.48 33.17 -16.21
C GLY A 46 -1.87 33.30 -15.59
N GLU A 47 -2.46 32.22 -15.05
CA GLU A 47 -3.77 32.30 -14.39
C GLU A 47 -3.63 32.77 -12.94
N GLN A 48 -4.60 33.56 -12.46
CA GLN A 48 -4.63 34.09 -11.09
C GLN A 48 -5.18 33.04 -10.11
N THR A 49 -4.30 32.23 -9.53
CA THR A 49 -4.69 31.11 -8.64
C THR A 49 -4.20 31.26 -7.19
N ALA A 50 -3.49 32.33 -6.86
CA ALA A 50 -2.91 32.53 -5.54
C ALA A 50 -3.97 32.47 -4.41
N ALA A 51 -5.12 33.09 -4.61
CA ALA A 51 -6.24 33.07 -3.66
C ALA A 51 -6.83 31.66 -3.48
N LEU A 52 -6.90 30.85 -4.56
CA LEU A 52 -7.38 29.48 -4.51
C LEU A 52 -6.42 28.57 -3.72
N ILE A 53 -5.10 28.80 -3.84
CA ILE A 53 -4.07 28.10 -3.08
C ILE A 53 -4.12 28.45 -1.59
N ALA A 54 -4.37 29.73 -1.30
CA ALA A 54 -4.37 30.25 0.08
C ALA A 54 -5.47 29.62 0.95
N VAL A 55 -6.62 29.29 0.39
CA VAL A 55 -7.75 28.69 1.13
C VAL A 55 -7.64 27.19 1.32
N LEU A 56 -6.70 26.52 0.67
CA LEU A 56 -6.50 25.08 0.87
C LEU A 56 -5.93 24.79 2.26
N PRO A 57 -6.57 23.91 3.06
CA PRO A 57 -6.11 23.63 4.40
C PRO A 57 -4.71 23.01 4.42
N ARG A 58 -3.91 23.40 5.42
CA ARG A 58 -2.65 22.72 5.74
C ARG A 58 -2.94 21.60 6.73
N VAL A 59 -3.10 20.39 6.21
CA VAL A 59 -3.34 19.22 7.06
C VAL A 59 -2.03 18.80 7.73
N ALA A 60 -1.94 19.01 9.04
CA ALA A 60 -0.80 18.57 9.82
C ALA A 60 -0.73 17.05 9.83
N GLN A 61 0.47 16.51 9.62
CA GLN A 61 0.73 15.08 9.74
C GLN A 61 1.71 14.87 10.88
N TRP A 62 1.21 14.31 11.97
CA TRP A 62 2.06 13.80 13.02
C TRP A 62 2.67 12.49 12.51
N ARG A 63 3.97 12.47 12.36
CA ARG A 63 4.73 11.37 11.73
C ARG A 63 4.46 10.00 12.36
N LEU A 64 4.01 9.98 13.61
CA LEU A 64 3.76 8.76 14.40
C LEU A 64 2.29 8.53 14.77
N ALA A 65 1.37 9.45 14.45
CA ALA A 65 -0.05 9.32 14.85
C ALA A 65 -0.82 8.21 14.13
N GLY A 66 -0.23 7.60 13.12
CA GLY A 66 -0.85 6.55 12.32
C GLY A 66 0.03 5.31 12.17
N LEU A 67 0.89 5.00 13.13
CA LEU A 67 1.58 3.70 13.12
C LEU A 67 0.52 2.61 13.20
N PRO A 68 0.51 1.65 12.24
CA PRO A 68 -0.39 0.52 12.32
C PRO A 68 -0.18 -0.19 13.65
N LYS A 69 -1.28 -0.56 14.31
CA LYS A 69 -1.18 -1.45 15.48
C LYS A 69 -0.55 -2.74 15.03
N GLN A 70 0.54 -3.10 15.67
CA GLN A 70 1.22 -4.35 15.42
C GLN A 70 0.35 -5.50 15.97
N LEU A 71 0.22 -6.59 15.20
CA LEU A 71 -0.42 -7.79 15.70
C LEU A 71 0.44 -8.40 16.81
N SER A 72 -0.19 -8.81 17.88
CA SER A 72 0.46 -9.58 18.93
C SER A 72 0.82 -10.98 18.42
N SER A 73 1.76 -11.64 19.08
CA SER A 73 2.14 -13.03 18.74
C SER A 73 0.96 -13.98 18.79
N GLU A 74 0.00 -13.74 19.68
CA GLU A 74 -1.20 -14.57 19.82
C GLU A 74 -2.18 -14.34 18.67
N GLU A 75 -2.41 -13.10 18.26
CA GLU A 75 -3.22 -12.76 17.09
C GLU A 75 -2.62 -13.35 15.80
N VAL A 76 -1.28 -13.33 15.67
CA VAL A 76 -0.59 -13.98 14.54
C VAL A 76 -0.83 -15.50 14.55
N LYS A 77 -0.75 -16.16 15.71
CA LYS A 77 -1.05 -17.60 15.81
C LYS A 77 -2.50 -17.92 15.45
N GLN A 78 -3.46 -17.12 15.94
CA GLN A 78 -4.88 -17.27 15.62
C GLN A 78 -5.13 -17.09 14.12
N LEU A 79 -4.56 -16.04 13.51
CA LEU A 79 -4.63 -15.81 12.07
C LEU A 79 -4.11 -17.01 11.27
N LEU A 80 -2.91 -17.48 11.60
CA LEU A 80 -2.30 -18.62 10.91
C LEU A 80 -3.06 -19.93 11.15
N GLY A 81 -3.68 -20.09 12.30
CA GLY A 81 -4.52 -21.26 12.64
C GLY A 81 -5.88 -21.28 11.94
N ALA A 82 -6.35 -20.14 11.45
CA ALA A 82 -7.65 -20.02 10.78
C ALA A 82 -7.67 -20.60 9.36
N PHE A 83 -6.51 -20.85 8.75
CA PHE A 83 -6.45 -21.40 7.39
C PHE A 83 -6.71 -22.92 7.39
N ASP A 84 -7.69 -23.37 6.61
CA ASP A 84 -7.88 -24.79 6.34
C ASP A 84 -6.84 -25.32 5.34
N ARG A 85 -5.71 -25.78 5.87
CA ARG A 85 -4.60 -26.32 5.07
C ARG A 85 -4.90 -27.69 4.41
N ARG A 86 -6.10 -28.24 4.56
CA ARG A 86 -6.55 -29.41 3.80
C ARG A 86 -7.00 -29.01 2.39
N SER A 87 -7.51 -27.80 2.22
CA SER A 87 -7.92 -27.25 0.93
C SER A 87 -6.74 -26.62 0.16
N ALA A 88 -6.80 -26.65 -1.16
CA ALA A 88 -5.83 -26.01 -2.04
C ALA A 88 -5.75 -24.50 -1.79
N THR A 89 -6.92 -23.86 -1.64
CA THR A 89 -7.02 -22.42 -1.34
C THR A 89 -6.41 -22.08 0.01
N GLY A 90 -6.70 -22.87 1.04
CA GLY A 90 -6.17 -22.64 2.38
C GLY A 90 -4.64 -22.81 2.45
N ARG A 91 -4.07 -23.79 1.71
CA ARG A 91 -2.60 -23.91 1.57
C ARG A 91 -1.98 -22.71 0.88
N ARG A 92 -2.60 -22.23 -0.21
CA ARG A 92 -2.16 -21.03 -0.91
C ARG A 92 -2.16 -19.81 0.00
N ASP A 93 -3.29 -19.57 0.67
CA ASP A 93 -3.49 -18.37 1.48
C ASP A 93 -2.60 -18.39 2.74
N TYR A 94 -2.37 -19.57 3.31
CA TYR A 94 -1.39 -19.77 4.38
C TYR A 94 0.04 -19.45 3.90
N ALA A 95 0.47 -19.94 2.73
CA ALA A 95 1.80 -19.66 2.18
C ALA A 95 1.99 -18.16 1.88
N ILE A 96 0.98 -17.52 1.28
CA ILE A 96 0.98 -16.07 1.04
C ILE A 96 1.12 -15.31 2.37
N THR A 97 0.32 -15.66 3.37
CA THR A 97 0.34 -15.00 4.69
C THR A 97 1.70 -15.18 5.37
N ARG A 98 2.32 -16.36 5.25
CA ARG A 98 3.69 -16.58 5.76
C ARG A 98 4.71 -15.68 5.07
N CYS A 99 4.64 -15.53 3.75
CA CYS A 99 5.52 -14.62 3.01
C CYS A 99 5.35 -13.15 3.47
N LEU A 100 4.12 -12.73 3.72
CA LEU A 100 3.84 -11.37 4.21
C LEU A 100 4.35 -11.15 5.63
N LEU A 101 4.14 -12.11 6.54
CA LEU A 101 4.50 -11.99 7.96
C LEU A 101 6.01 -12.18 8.20
N ASP A 102 6.60 -13.24 7.63
CA ASP A 102 7.96 -13.64 7.96
C ASP A 102 9.02 -12.84 7.19
N LEU A 103 8.67 -12.41 5.96
CA LEU A 103 9.59 -11.72 5.05
C LEU A 103 9.24 -10.24 4.88
N GLY A 104 8.10 -9.79 5.39
CA GLY A 104 7.64 -8.40 5.24
C GLY A 104 7.36 -8.00 3.79
N LEU A 105 7.05 -8.95 2.92
CA LEU A 105 6.81 -8.69 1.50
C LEU A 105 5.56 -7.86 1.29
N ARG A 106 5.58 -7.02 0.26
CA ARG A 106 4.36 -6.34 -0.20
C ARG A 106 3.48 -7.31 -0.98
N ARG A 107 2.17 -7.09 -0.95
CA ARG A 107 1.20 -7.89 -1.73
C ARG A 107 1.61 -8.07 -3.20
N THR A 108 2.10 -7.01 -3.83
CA THR A 108 2.53 -7.05 -5.24
C THR A 108 3.83 -7.83 -5.44
N GLU A 109 4.69 -7.89 -4.46
CA GLU A 109 5.92 -8.68 -4.49
C GLU A 109 5.58 -10.16 -4.39
N VAL A 110 4.70 -10.56 -3.47
CA VAL A 110 4.21 -11.94 -3.37
C VAL A 110 3.49 -12.38 -4.65
N ALA A 111 2.61 -11.53 -5.20
CA ALA A 111 1.84 -11.86 -6.41
C ALA A 111 2.71 -12.03 -7.68
N ARG A 112 3.92 -11.46 -7.69
CA ARG A 112 4.86 -11.55 -8.81
C ARG A 112 5.93 -12.62 -8.64
N GLN A 113 5.94 -13.36 -7.52
CA GLN A 113 6.91 -14.41 -7.27
C GLN A 113 6.79 -15.51 -8.33
N GLN A 114 7.93 -15.94 -8.81
CA GLN A 114 8.08 -17.06 -9.74
C GLN A 114 8.85 -18.20 -9.06
N LEU A 115 8.77 -19.39 -9.58
CA LEU A 115 9.48 -20.56 -9.00
C LEU A 115 11.00 -20.37 -9.02
N GLU A 116 11.50 -19.71 -10.06
CA GLU A 116 12.91 -19.40 -10.26
C GLU A 116 13.46 -18.35 -9.26
N ASP A 117 12.55 -17.62 -8.58
CA ASP A 117 12.96 -16.65 -7.57
C ASP A 117 13.36 -17.33 -6.24
N VAL A 118 13.03 -18.62 -6.07
CA VAL A 118 13.40 -19.39 -4.87
C VAL A 118 14.65 -20.22 -5.12
N ASP A 119 15.73 -19.91 -4.43
CA ASP A 119 16.90 -20.80 -4.35
C ASP A 119 16.75 -21.74 -3.16
N TRP A 120 16.31 -22.96 -3.45
CA TRP A 120 16.09 -24.01 -2.45
C TRP A 120 17.38 -24.51 -1.81
N CYS A 121 18.51 -24.48 -2.54
CA CYS A 121 19.80 -24.92 -2.05
C CYS A 121 20.41 -23.89 -1.09
N ALA A 122 20.40 -22.62 -1.49
CA ALA A 122 20.87 -21.53 -0.65
C ALA A 122 19.88 -21.12 0.44
N GLY A 123 18.61 -21.53 0.32
CA GLY A 123 17.54 -21.12 1.24
C GLY A 123 17.26 -19.63 1.17
N THR A 124 17.22 -19.08 -0.02
CA THR A 124 16.98 -17.64 -0.25
C THR A 124 15.84 -17.39 -1.23
N LEU A 125 15.30 -16.18 -1.18
CA LEU A 125 14.23 -15.71 -2.04
C LEU A 125 14.62 -14.38 -2.70
N ASN A 126 14.58 -14.33 -4.02
CA ASN A 126 14.81 -13.14 -4.82
C ASN A 126 13.53 -12.32 -4.94
N ILE A 127 13.60 -11.04 -4.57
CA ILE A 127 12.47 -10.11 -4.60
C ILE A 127 12.73 -9.07 -5.67
N ARG A 128 11.82 -8.99 -6.65
CA ARG A 128 11.87 -7.98 -7.70
C ARG A 128 11.21 -6.69 -7.22
N SER A 129 12.02 -5.78 -6.72
CA SER A 129 11.59 -4.47 -6.20
C SER A 129 11.36 -3.44 -7.32
N LYS A 130 10.74 -2.30 -6.96
CA LYS A 130 10.53 -1.17 -7.88
C LYS A 130 11.89 -0.70 -8.46
N GLY A 131 11.97 -0.53 -9.80
CA GLY A 131 13.17 -0.02 -10.46
C GLY A 131 14.15 -1.11 -10.92
N LYS A 132 13.70 -2.35 -11.14
CA LYS A 132 14.52 -3.51 -11.59
C LYS A 132 15.58 -3.99 -10.57
N ARG A 133 15.52 -3.49 -9.33
CA ARG A 133 16.40 -3.97 -8.28
C ARG A 133 15.93 -5.34 -7.79
N ILE A 134 16.88 -6.26 -7.61
CA ILE A 134 16.64 -7.57 -7.00
C ILE A 134 17.24 -7.53 -5.59
N ASP A 135 16.39 -7.76 -4.61
CA ASP A 135 16.82 -7.93 -3.21
C ASP A 135 16.75 -9.42 -2.87
N VAL A 136 17.78 -9.94 -2.20
CA VAL A 136 17.86 -11.34 -1.78
C VAL A 136 17.57 -11.43 -0.30
N LEU A 137 16.56 -12.21 0.08
CA LEU A 137 16.17 -12.42 1.47
C LEU A 137 16.40 -13.87 1.89
N PRO A 138 16.83 -14.14 3.13
CA PRO A 138 16.86 -15.50 3.66
C PRO A 138 15.42 -16.03 3.77
N LEU A 139 15.18 -17.25 3.29
CA LEU A 139 13.87 -17.90 3.32
C LEU A 139 13.73 -18.73 4.61
N PRO A 140 12.89 -18.34 5.58
CA PRO A 140 12.66 -19.12 6.78
C PRO A 140 12.12 -20.52 6.45
N LYS A 141 12.64 -21.55 7.12
CA LYS A 141 12.26 -22.96 6.87
C LYS A 141 10.73 -23.19 6.89
N ILE A 142 10.03 -22.52 7.81
CA ILE A 142 8.57 -22.68 7.94
C ILE A 142 7.84 -22.08 6.75
N THR A 143 8.29 -20.93 6.24
CA THR A 143 7.74 -20.26 5.05
C THR A 143 8.04 -21.09 3.80
N GLY A 144 9.27 -21.58 3.66
CA GLY A 144 9.67 -22.49 2.57
C GLY A 144 8.81 -23.76 2.53
N ARG A 145 8.57 -24.40 3.69
CA ARG A 145 7.68 -25.55 3.78
C ARG A 145 6.24 -25.24 3.37
N ALA A 146 5.72 -24.06 3.75
CA ALA A 146 4.39 -23.63 3.35
C ALA A 146 4.27 -23.46 1.84
N ILE A 147 5.29 -22.87 1.20
CA ILE A 147 5.37 -22.73 -0.26
C ILE A 147 5.40 -24.12 -0.92
N VAL A 148 6.26 -25.03 -0.46
CA VAL A 148 6.35 -26.39 -1.01
C VAL A 148 5.00 -27.13 -0.92
N GLN A 149 4.34 -27.08 0.25
CA GLN A 149 3.02 -27.71 0.42
C GLN A 149 1.97 -27.14 -0.54
N TYR A 150 1.98 -25.84 -0.77
CA TYR A 150 1.09 -25.24 -1.78
C TYR A 150 1.42 -25.72 -3.21
N LEU A 151 2.71 -25.74 -3.57
CA LEU A 151 3.14 -26.13 -4.92
C LEU A 151 2.84 -27.61 -5.23
N GLN A 152 3.01 -28.50 -4.24
CA GLN A 152 2.82 -29.95 -4.43
C GLN A 152 1.34 -30.35 -4.39
N ASP A 153 0.58 -29.80 -3.44
CA ASP A 153 -0.75 -30.30 -3.13
C ASP A 153 -1.88 -29.29 -3.36
N GLY A 154 -1.57 -28.06 -3.73
CA GLY A 154 -2.54 -26.97 -3.78
C GLY A 154 -2.55 -26.17 -5.09
N ARG A 155 -1.52 -26.27 -5.91
CA ARG A 155 -1.47 -25.57 -7.19
C ARG A 155 -2.20 -26.41 -8.27
N PRO A 156 -3.21 -25.80 -8.98
CA PRO A 156 -3.85 -26.45 -10.13
C PRO A 156 -2.89 -26.64 -11.28
#